data_f876db103a45cf959e13a23c59e4e325
#
_entry.id   f876db103a45cf959e13a23c59e4e325
#
_cell.length_a   1.000
_cell.length_b   1.000
_cell.length_c   1.000
_cell.angle_alpha   90.00
_cell.angle_beta   90.00
_cell.angle_gamma   90.00
#
_symmetry.space_group_name_H-M   'P 1'
#
loop_
_entity.id
_entity.type
_entity.pdbx_description
1 polymer ?
#
loop_
_entity_poly.entity_id
_entity_poly.type
_entity_poly.pdbx_seq_one_letter_code
_entity_poly.pdbx_strand_id
1 'polypeptide(L)'
;ARHQLYMFDILGFGRSSRPCFDQTNTISAETKFVESIEDWRIAVDLQTKFYLVGHGFGAYLATLYTMRYGHWIKKLILLDPWGFNPKPDESQLNLSTPLWIKLIAYITQTWTSFSAFRYLGPLGKPNLKILFISKSDESFLGLPLLKVLAPRWKRLAPIDSSYQKSNALYEYLYHVNVQPASGDVGFQALASWYGWAKDPIVQVDHSRIESISDEIYIAFIYGSRTSIDNTAAQQILHQRGSNNTCIKIIHNAAHFFFMEKPIQFHEVMSEILSDLPHYFRTLASVDRTITTTVLPE
;
A
#
# COMPACT_ATOMS: atom_id res chain seq x y z
N ALA A 1 8.34 17.97 -15.47
CA ALA A 1 7.17 17.37 -14.83
C ALA A 1 5.93 18.09 -15.32
N ARG A 2 4.87 17.33 -15.69
CA ARG A 2 3.60 17.89 -16.21
C ARG A 2 2.52 17.96 -15.12
N HIS A 3 2.79 17.37 -13.94
CA HIS A 3 1.85 17.30 -12.83
C HIS A 3 2.54 17.78 -11.55
N GLN A 4 1.79 18.51 -10.72
CA GLN A 4 2.17 18.79 -9.35
C GLN A 4 1.89 17.52 -8.53
N LEU A 5 2.88 17.07 -7.75
CA LEU A 5 2.78 15.88 -6.92
C LEU A 5 2.64 16.27 -5.46
N TYR A 6 1.62 15.73 -4.81
CA TYR A 6 1.42 15.80 -3.37
C TYR A 6 1.61 14.42 -2.77
N MET A 7 2.28 14.35 -1.65
CA MET A 7 2.46 13.13 -0.86
C MET A 7 2.22 13.42 0.61
N PHE A 8 1.57 12.51 1.30
CA PHE A 8 1.35 12.60 2.73
C PHE A 8 1.43 11.21 3.38
N ASP A 9 1.82 11.17 4.65
CA ASP A 9 1.74 9.97 5.46
C ASP A 9 0.29 9.76 5.92
N ILE A 10 -0.21 8.53 5.84
CA ILE A 10 -1.53 8.17 6.34
C ILE A 10 -1.62 8.50 7.83
N LEU A 11 -2.78 8.94 8.30
CA LEU A 11 -3.05 9.26 9.71
C LEU A 11 -2.55 8.14 10.64
N GLY A 12 -1.81 8.49 11.67
CA GLY A 12 -1.24 7.54 12.61
C GLY A 12 0.07 6.87 12.16
N PHE A 13 0.56 7.15 10.96
CA PHE A 13 1.81 6.65 10.40
C PHE A 13 2.80 7.79 10.12
N GLY A 14 4.04 7.41 9.88
CA GLY A 14 5.10 8.34 9.49
C GLY A 14 5.17 9.57 10.37
N ARG A 15 5.05 10.74 9.77
CA ARG A 15 5.07 12.06 10.44
C ARG A 15 3.68 12.67 10.67
N SER A 16 2.63 11.96 10.27
CA SER A 16 1.24 12.41 10.48
C SER A 16 0.84 12.29 11.96
N SER A 17 -0.21 13.04 12.34
CA SER A 17 -0.80 13.02 13.68
C SER A 17 -1.17 11.60 14.12
N ARG A 18 -1.10 11.35 15.42
CA ARG A 18 -1.32 10.02 16.01
C ARG A 18 -2.51 10.00 16.97
N PRO A 19 -3.75 10.10 16.46
CA PRO A 19 -4.94 9.99 17.29
C PRO A 19 -5.12 8.58 17.81
N CYS A 20 -5.92 8.43 18.86
CA CYS A 20 -6.36 7.12 19.32
C CYS A 20 -7.37 6.51 18.33
N PHE A 21 -7.23 5.23 18.04
CA PHE A 21 -8.19 4.42 17.31
C PHE A 21 -8.86 3.41 18.23
N ASP A 22 -10.13 3.13 17.98
CA ASP A 22 -10.86 2.02 18.59
C ASP A 22 -10.61 0.76 17.75
N GLN A 23 -9.94 -0.23 18.33
CA GLN A 23 -9.62 -1.49 17.66
C GLN A 23 -10.84 -2.34 17.31
N THR A 24 -11.97 -2.09 17.97
CA THR A 24 -13.19 -2.90 17.84
C THR A 24 -14.15 -2.37 16.79
N ASN A 25 -13.98 -1.10 16.36
CA ASN A 25 -14.93 -0.42 15.49
C ASN A 25 -14.35 -0.14 14.11
N THR A 26 -14.63 -1.04 13.17
CA THR A 26 -14.20 -0.96 11.76
C THR A 26 -14.70 0.33 11.08
N ILE A 27 -15.99 0.65 11.23
CA ILE A 27 -16.62 1.84 10.59
C ILE A 27 -15.98 3.13 11.11
N SER A 28 -15.76 3.23 12.43
CA SER A 28 -15.10 4.41 13.02
C SER A 28 -13.67 4.57 12.51
N ALA A 29 -12.93 3.47 12.35
CA ALA A 29 -11.56 3.50 11.83
C ALA A 29 -11.54 3.93 10.34
N GLU A 30 -12.39 3.34 9.48
CA GLU A 30 -12.53 3.74 8.08
C GLU A 30 -12.86 5.24 7.97
N THR A 31 -13.88 5.68 8.71
CA THR A 31 -14.31 7.08 8.70
C THR A 31 -13.16 8.02 9.08
N LYS A 32 -12.45 7.73 10.17
CA LYS A 32 -11.34 8.56 10.64
C LYS A 32 -10.20 8.65 9.63
N PHE A 33 -9.85 7.55 8.97
CA PHE A 33 -8.83 7.56 7.91
C PHE A 33 -9.31 8.39 6.70
N VAL A 34 -10.54 8.17 6.23
CA VAL A 34 -11.08 8.85 5.05
C VAL A 34 -11.24 10.34 5.30
N GLU A 35 -11.77 10.74 6.46
CA GLU A 35 -11.90 12.16 6.83
C GLU A 35 -10.55 12.85 6.93
N SER A 36 -9.52 12.17 7.45
CA SER A 36 -8.18 12.76 7.49
C SER A 36 -7.58 13.07 6.12
N ILE A 37 -7.97 12.33 5.08
CA ILE A 37 -7.57 12.62 3.68
C ILE A 37 -8.29 13.88 3.19
N GLU A 38 -9.58 14.02 3.51
CA GLU A 38 -10.35 15.21 3.13
C GLU A 38 -9.87 16.47 3.87
N ASP A 39 -9.61 16.37 5.17
CA ASP A 39 -9.03 17.46 5.96
C ASP A 39 -7.68 17.91 5.38
N TRP A 40 -6.84 16.95 4.98
CA TRP A 40 -5.58 17.26 4.30
C TRP A 40 -5.81 17.96 2.96
N ARG A 41 -6.74 17.48 2.12
CA ARG A 41 -7.09 18.13 0.83
C ARG A 41 -7.51 19.57 1.02
N ILE A 42 -8.37 19.82 2.01
CA ILE A 42 -8.83 21.17 2.36
C ILE A 42 -7.65 22.02 2.84
N ALA A 43 -6.82 21.49 3.72
CA ALA A 43 -5.69 22.22 4.29
C ALA A 43 -4.63 22.66 3.25
N VAL A 44 -4.46 21.88 2.17
CA VAL A 44 -3.56 22.24 1.06
C VAL A 44 -4.26 23.01 -0.06
N ASP A 45 -5.51 23.39 0.14
CA ASP A 45 -6.36 24.16 -0.81
C ASP A 45 -6.45 23.50 -2.20
N LEU A 46 -6.60 22.17 -2.24
CA LEU A 46 -6.73 21.43 -3.50
C LEU A 46 -8.20 21.45 -3.97
N GLN A 47 -8.57 22.49 -4.73
CA GLN A 47 -9.93 22.79 -5.17
C GLN A 47 -10.28 22.20 -6.55
N THR A 48 -9.36 21.50 -7.19
CA THR A 48 -9.55 20.91 -8.54
C THR A 48 -9.58 19.39 -8.50
N LYS A 49 -10.23 18.75 -9.48
CA LYS A 49 -10.17 17.30 -9.62
C LYS A 49 -8.74 16.81 -9.79
N PHE A 50 -8.37 15.76 -9.08
CA PHE A 50 -7.01 15.22 -9.06
C PHE A 50 -6.98 13.71 -9.32
N TYR A 51 -5.78 13.20 -9.60
CA TYR A 51 -5.49 11.79 -9.65
C TYR A 51 -5.13 11.31 -8.26
N LEU A 52 -5.85 10.30 -7.75
CA LEU A 52 -5.56 9.71 -6.44
C LEU A 52 -4.83 8.39 -6.63
N VAL A 53 -3.64 8.28 -6.03
CA VAL A 53 -2.80 7.08 -6.10
C VAL A 53 -2.66 6.50 -4.71
N GLY A 54 -2.98 5.22 -4.54
CA GLY A 54 -2.78 4.50 -3.29
C GLY A 54 -2.06 3.17 -3.50
N HIS A 55 -1.21 2.78 -2.55
CA HIS A 55 -0.49 1.50 -2.54
C HIS A 55 -0.88 0.65 -1.34
N GLY A 56 -1.12 -0.63 -1.54
CA GLY A 56 -1.46 -1.57 -0.46
C GLY A 56 -2.65 -1.10 0.37
N PHE A 57 -2.43 -0.85 1.65
CA PHE A 57 -3.44 -0.26 2.55
C PHE A 57 -3.88 1.14 2.10
N GLY A 58 -2.94 1.95 1.56
CA GLY A 58 -3.27 3.24 0.98
C GLY A 58 -4.23 3.15 -0.21
N ALA A 59 -4.19 2.05 -0.98
CA ALA A 59 -5.13 1.83 -2.08
C ALA A 59 -6.55 1.52 -1.55
N TYR A 60 -6.67 0.76 -0.47
CA TYR A 60 -7.94 0.54 0.21
C TYR A 60 -8.55 1.86 0.67
N LEU A 61 -7.78 2.70 1.37
CA LEU A 61 -8.25 4.01 1.84
C LEU A 61 -8.58 4.98 0.68
N ALA A 62 -7.79 4.97 -0.40
CA ALA A 62 -8.06 5.76 -1.60
C ALA A 62 -9.39 5.35 -2.25
N THR A 63 -9.72 4.05 -2.23
CA THR A 63 -11.00 3.56 -2.72
C THR A 63 -12.15 4.04 -1.85
N LEU A 64 -12.05 3.90 -0.52
CA LEU A 64 -13.07 4.42 0.42
C LEU A 64 -13.25 5.94 0.29
N TYR A 65 -12.15 6.68 0.16
CA TYR A 65 -12.19 8.12 -0.09
C TYR A 65 -12.95 8.44 -1.40
N THR A 66 -12.66 7.70 -2.47
CA THR A 66 -13.33 7.90 -3.77
C THR A 66 -14.82 7.58 -3.70
N MET A 67 -15.24 6.59 -2.92
CA MET A 67 -16.67 6.30 -2.69
C MET A 67 -17.40 7.49 -2.05
N ARG A 68 -16.75 8.19 -1.12
CA ARG A 68 -17.35 9.29 -0.37
C ARG A 68 -17.18 10.65 -1.04
N TYR A 69 -16.03 10.89 -1.66
CA TYR A 69 -15.60 12.18 -2.21
C TYR A 69 -15.21 12.09 -3.70
N GLY A 70 -15.84 11.19 -4.45
CA GLY A 70 -15.52 10.90 -5.85
C GLY A 70 -15.59 12.10 -6.78
N HIS A 71 -16.40 13.12 -6.45
CA HIS A 71 -16.49 14.35 -7.24
C HIS A 71 -15.16 15.11 -7.36
N TRP A 72 -14.20 14.87 -6.45
CA TRP A 72 -12.84 15.40 -6.52
C TRP A 72 -11.90 14.50 -7.35
N ILE A 73 -12.28 13.28 -7.68
CA ILE A 73 -11.38 12.31 -8.30
C ILE A 73 -11.54 12.32 -9.82
N LYS A 74 -10.43 12.50 -10.54
CA LYS A 74 -10.36 12.36 -11.99
C LYS A 74 -10.05 10.92 -12.40
N LYS A 75 -9.06 10.29 -11.75
CA LYS A 75 -8.72 8.86 -11.89
C LYS A 75 -8.28 8.31 -10.55
N LEU A 76 -8.66 7.07 -10.27
CA LEU A 76 -8.22 6.30 -9.11
C LEU A 76 -7.18 5.28 -9.57
N ILE A 77 -5.97 5.32 -9.01
CA ILE A 77 -4.85 4.45 -9.39
C ILE A 77 -4.44 3.62 -8.17
N LEU A 78 -4.60 2.32 -8.28
CA LEU A 78 -4.49 1.36 -7.18
C LEU A 78 -3.28 0.45 -7.42
N LEU A 79 -2.26 0.62 -6.58
CA LEU A 79 -1.01 -0.11 -6.65
C LEU A 79 -1.08 -1.29 -5.68
N ASP A 80 -1.13 -2.51 -6.20
CA ASP A 80 -1.16 -3.76 -5.43
C ASP A 80 -2.11 -3.68 -4.23
N PRO A 81 -3.41 -3.41 -4.45
CA PRO A 81 -4.35 -2.99 -3.42
C PRO A 81 -4.65 -4.10 -2.42
N TRP A 82 -4.44 -3.82 -1.14
CA TRP A 82 -4.88 -4.66 -0.03
C TRP A 82 -6.39 -4.50 0.22
N GLY A 83 -7.03 -5.55 0.73
CA GLY A 83 -8.40 -5.47 1.24
C GLY A 83 -9.48 -5.52 0.15
N PHE A 84 -9.16 -5.92 -1.06
CA PHE A 84 -10.12 -6.06 -2.15
C PHE A 84 -10.80 -7.42 -2.18
N ASN A 85 -10.04 -8.50 -1.99
CA ASN A 85 -10.58 -9.86 -2.02
C ASN A 85 -11.19 -10.26 -0.67
N PRO A 86 -12.27 -11.04 -0.66
CA PRO A 86 -12.81 -11.64 0.55
C PRO A 86 -11.81 -12.63 1.16
N LYS A 87 -11.91 -12.85 2.46
CA LYS A 87 -11.13 -13.86 3.18
C LYS A 87 -11.50 -15.24 2.61
N PRO A 88 -10.53 -16.10 2.24
CA PRO A 88 -10.79 -17.49 1.89
C PRO A 88 -11.43 -18.26 3.05
N ASP A 89 -12.15 -19.33 2.71
CA ASP A 89 -12.76 -20.20 3.71
C ASP A 89 -11.74 -20.76 4.71
N GLU A 90 -12.13 -20.83 5.96
CA GLU A 90 -11.25 -21.29 7.05
C GLU A 90 -10.73 -22.73 6.83
N SER A 91 -11.50 -23.57 6.16
CA SER A 91 -11.09 -24.92 5.78
C SER A 91 -9.86 -24.91 4.85
N GLN A 92 -9.79 -23.97 3.91
CA GLN A 92 -8.65 -23.83 3.00
C GLN A 92 -7.43 -23.24 3.69
N LEU A 93 -7.62 -22.28 4.60
CA LEU A 93 -6.54 -21.66 5.37
C LEU A 93 -5.92 -22.60 6.40
N ASN A 94 -6.73 -23.43 7.04
CA ASN A 94 -6.27 -24.29 8.14
C ASN A 94 -5.45 -25.51 7.66
N LEU A 95 -5.69 -26.03 6.46
CA LEU A 95 -5.02 -27.23 5.96
C LEU A 95 -3.58 -26.96 5.49
N SER A 96 -3.27 -25.75 5.06
CA SER A 96 -1.98 -25.42 4.44
C SER A 96 -1.07 -24.54 5.30
N THR A 97 -1.56 -24.01 6.43
CA THR A 97 -0.80 -23.01 7.19
C THR A 97 0.08 -23.66 8.27
N PRO A 98 1.42 -23.53 8.19
CA PRO A 98 2.34 -24.03 9.21
C PRO A 98 2.05 -23.44 10.60
N LEU A 99 2.30 -24.24 11.66
CA LEU A 99 2.04 -23.85 13.06
C LEU A 99 2.73 -22.54 13.47
N TRP A 100 3.93 -22.29 12.97
CA TRP A 100 4.66 -21.06 13.27
C TRP A 100 3.98 -19.81 12.68
N ILE A 101 3.32 -19.91 11.52
CA ILE A 101 2.53 -18.82 10.94
C ILE A 101 1.29 -18.57 11.80
N LYS A 102 0.63 -19.64 12.29
CA LYS A 102 -0.51 -19.52 13.21
C LYS A 102 -0.10 -18.81 14.50
N LEU A 103 1.09 -19.15 15.04
CA LEU A 103 1.64 -18.51 16.22
C LEU A 103 1.93 -17.02 15.98
N ILE A 104 2.55 -16.66 14.85
CA ILE A 104 2.80 -15.28 14.47
C ILE A 104 1.47 -14.52 14.31
N ALA A 105 0.49 -15.10 13.63
CA ALA A 105 -0.83 -14.49 13.46
C ALA A 105 -1.52 -14.26 14.81
N TYR A 106 -1.43 -15.20 15.76
CA TYR A 106 -1.94 -15.05 17.11
C TYR A 106 -1.25 -13.91 17.89
N ILE A 107 0.08 -13.83 17.80
CA ILE A 107 0.85 -12.77 18.45
C ILE A 107 0.52 -11.39 17.83
N THR A 108 0.41 -11.30 16.50
CA THR A 108 0.08 -10.03 15.83
C THR A 108 -1.37 -9.60 16.02
N GLN A 109 -2.24 -10.47 16.46
CA GLN A 109 -3.63 -10.14 16.79
C GLN A 109 -3.76 -9.49 18.17
N THR A 110 -2.94 -9.93 19.14
CA THR A 110 -2.91 -9.37 20.49
C THR A 110 -1.99 -8.15 20.60
N TRP A 111 -1.00 -8.05 19.70
CA TRP A 111 0.00 -6.98 19.65
C TRP A 111 -0.03 -6.35 18.27
N THR A 112 0.02 -5.03 18.18
CA THR A 112 0.14 -4.38 16.87
C THR A 112 1.40 -4.86 16.18
N SER A 113 1.40 -4.88 14.85
CA SER A 113 2.52 -5.40 14.02
C SER A 113 3.88 -4.77 14.37
N PHE A 114 3.90 -3.57 14.94
CA PHE A 114 5.10 -2.83 15.33
C PHE A 114 5.35 -2.83 16.86
N SER A 115 4.54 -3.51 17.64
CA SER A 115 4.72 -3.59 19.11
C SER A 115 6.10 -4.12 19.49
N ALA A 116 6.60 -5.12 18.79
CA ALA A 116 7.94 -5.67 19.04
C ALA A 116 9.04 -4.59 18.96
N PHE A 117 8.99 -3.71 17.95
CA PHE A 117 9.96 -2.62 17.82
C PHE A 117 9.82 -1.60 18.94
N ARG A 118 8.61 -1.31 19.40
CA ARG A 118 8.34 -0.39 20.52
C ARG A 118 8.82 -0.94 21.86
N TYR A 119 8.65 -2.24 22.09
CA TYR A 119 9.08 -2.86 23.34
C TYR A 119 10.60 -3.13 23.38
N LEU A 120 11.21 -3.45 22.26
CA LEU A 120 12.62 -3.75 22.13
C LEU A 120 13.48 -2.50 21.83
N GLY A 121 12.86 -1.38 21.49
CA GLY A 121 13.54 -0.13 21.19
C GLY A 121 13.91 0.69 22.43
N PRO A 122 14.77 1.72 22.31
CA PRO A 122 15.25 2.56 23.42
C PRO A 122 14.16 3.40 24.08
N LEU A 123 12.98 3.53 23.44
CA LEU A 123 11.80 4.23 23.96
C LEU A 123 10.82 3.29 24.67
N GLY A 124 11.12 1.99 24.78
CA GLY A 124 10.36 1.05 25.60
C GLY A 124 10.26 1.54 27.06
N LYS A 125 9.12 1.29 27.72
CA LYS A 125 8.82 1.77 29.07
C LYS A 125 10.01 1.57 30.02
N PRO A 126 10.24 2.48 30.98
CA PRO A 126 11.45 2.53 31.84
C PRO A 126 11.75 1.25 32.62
N ASN A 127 10.84 0.31 32.71
CA ASN A 127 11.03 -0.95 33.43
C ASN A 127 11.91 -1.99 32.72
N LEU A 128 12.23 -1.79 31.42
CA LEU A 128 13.15 -2.67 30.68
C LEU A 128 14.59 -2.11 30.65
N LYS A 129 14.84 -0.94 31.28
CA LYS A 129 16.20 -0.34 31.40
C LYS A 129 17.21 -1.19 32.14
N ILE A 130 16.78 -2.27 32.83
CA ILE A 130 17.63 -3.05 33.72
C ILE A 130 18.54 -4.04 32.97
N LEU A 131 18.23 -4.37 31.71
CA LEU A 131 19.02 -5.43 31.04
C LEU A 131 20.12 -4.95 30.10
N PHE A 132 20.13 -3.70 29.64
CA PHE A 132 21.11 -3.27 28.63
C PHE A 132 21.53 -1.80 28.78
N ILE A 133 22.51 -1.54 29.64
CA ILE A 133 23.24 -0.28 29.66
C ILE A 133 24.43 -0.42 28.71
N SER A 134 24.31 0.12 27.51
CA SER A 134 25.45 0.44 26.66
C SER A 134 25.41 1.89 26.24
N LYS A 135 26.53 2.57 26.36
CA LYS A 135 26.77 4.01 26.16
C LYS A 135 26.85 4.44 24.69
N SER A 136 26.30 3.70 23.76
CA SER A 136 26.28 4.09 22.33
C SER A 136 24.84 4.31 21.86
N ASP A 137 24.63 5.40 21.11
CA ASP A 137 23.34 5.88 20.60
C ASP A 137 22.64 4.93 19.62
N GLU A 138 23.08 3.69 19.51
CA GLU A 138 22.46 2.67 18.67
C GLU A 138 21.53 1.81 19.50
N SER A 139 20.26 1.74 19.11
CA SER A 139 19.27 0.85 19.68
C SER A 139 19.73 -0.61 19.51
N PHE A 140 20.13 -1.24 20.61
CA PHE A 140 20.87 -2.50 20.61
C PHE A 140 20.12 -3.68 19.97
N LEU A 141 18.79 -3.68 19.89
CA LEU A 141 18.01 -4.78 19.36
C LEU A 141 17.05 -4.42 18.20
N GLY A 142 16.53 -3.20 18.14
CA GLY A 142 15.51 -2.84 17.17
C GLY A 142 16.01 -2.81 15.73
N LEU A 143 17.10 -2.12 15.47
CA LEU A 143 17.70 -2.02 14.15
C LEU A 143 18.35 -3.34 13.66
N PRO A 144 19.12 -4.08 14.49
CA PRO A 144 19.56 -5.44 14.15
C PRO A 144 18.41 -6.40 13.86
N LEU A 145 17.34 -6.38 14.67
CA LEU A 145 16.16 -7.20 14.45
C LEU A 145 15.50 -6.91 13.10
N LEU A 146 15.37 -5.63 12.74
CA LEU A 146 14.85 -5.23 11.43
C LEU A 146 15.72 -5.73 10.29
N LYS A 147 17.04 -5.69 10.41
CA LYS A 147 17.99 -6.21 9.41
C LYS A 147 17.87 -7.74 9.23
N VAL A 148 17.57 -8.47 10.29
CA VAL A 148 17.36 -9.92 10.26
C VAL A 148 16.00 -10.27 9.65
N LEU A 149 14.95 -9.55 10.03
CA LEU A 149 13.58 -9.83 9.59
C LEU A 149 13.30 -9.36 8.16
N ALA A 150 13.98 -8.33 7.69
CA ALA A 150 13.74 -7.72 6.39
C ALA A 150 14.98 -7.64 5.48
N PRO A 151 15.77 -8.72 5.28
CA PRO A 151 16.99 -8.67 4.47
C PRO A 151 16.69 -8.33 2.99
N ARG A 152 15.45 -8.58 2.53
CA ARG A 152 15.00 -8.26 1.17
C ARG A 152 14.88 -6.76 0.93
N TRP A 153 14.71 -5.94 1.95
CA TRP A 153 14.53 -4.51 1.82
C TRP A 153 15.80 -3.78 1.36
N LYS A 154 16.99 -4.36 1.58
CA LYS A 154 18.22 -3.88 0.95
C LYS A 154 18.14 -3.83 -0.58
N ARG A 155 17.38 -4.75 -1.19
CA ARG A 155 17.19 -4.80 -2.65
C ARG A 155 16.24 -3.73 -3.16
N LEU A 156 15.44 -3.12 -2.27
CA LEU A 156 14.53 -2.03 -2.58
C LEU A 156 15.20 -0.65 -2.48
N ALA A 157 16.43 -0.60 -1.93
CA ALA A 157 17.19 0.65 -1.92
C ALA A 157 17.47 1.08 -3.37
N PRO A 158 17.41 2.39 -3.67
CA PRO A 158 17.74 2.91 -4.99
C PRO A 158 19.08 2.36 -5.49
N ILE A 159 19.19 2.17 -6.79
CA ILE A 159 20.34 1.53 -7.48
C ILE A 159 21.66 2.27 -7.24
N ASP A 160 21.62 3.49 -6.70
CA ASP A 160 22.81 4.24 -6.32
C ASP A 160 23.55 3.51 -5.18
N SER A 161 24.81 3.13 -5.47
CA SER A 161 25.67 2.33 -4.62
C SER A 161 25.95 2.96 -3.24
N SER A 162 25.77 4.27 -3.08
CA SER A 162 25.93 5.00 -1.82
C SER A 162 24.85 4.62 -0.80
N TYR A 163 23.59 4.47 -1.23
CA TYR A 163 22.46 4.10 -0.37
C TYR A 163 22.45 2.62 0.01
N GLN A 164 22.95 1.73 -0.86
CA GLN A 164 23.02 0.29 -0.55
C GLN A 164 24.00 -0.03 0.58
N LYS A 165 25.00 0.82 0.80
CA LYS A 165 25.99 0.70 1.89
C LYS A 165 25.50 1.34 3.19
N SER A 166 24.50 2.23 3.14
CA SER A 166 24.00 2.94 4.31
C SER A 166 22.91 2.12 5.04
N ASN A 167 22.77 2.36 6.34
CA ASN A 167 21.67 1.82 7.14
C ASN A 167 20.41 2.71 7.06
N ALA A 168 20.44 3.79 6.27
CA ALA A 168 19.41 4.85 6.27
C ALA A 168 17.99 4.33 6.08
N LEU A 169 17.79 3.32 5.20
CA LEU A 169 16.46 2.71 5.03
C LEU A 169 15.98 2.02 6.31
N TYR A 170 16.86 1.26 6.97
CA TYR A 170 16.50 0.55 8.21
C TYR A 170 16.28 1.52 9.36
N GLU A 171 17.10 2.56 9.46
CA GLU A 171 16.96 3.64 10.45
C GLU A 171 15.63 4.36 10.25
N TYR A 172 15.30 4.75 9.01
CA TYR A 172 14.02 5.36 8.69
C TYR A 172 12.86 4.46 9.11
N LEU A 173 12.85 3.19 8.68
CA LEU A 173 11.80 2.24 9.00
C LEU A 173 11.69 1.99 10.50
N TYR A 174 12.81 1.92 11.21
CA TYR A 174 12.82 1.80 12.66
C TYR A 174 12.17 3.03 13.31
N HIS A 175 12.65 4.21 13.00
CA HIS A 175 12.22 5.45 13.66
C HIS A 175 10.75 5.80 13.37
N VAL A 176 10.21 5.49 12.19
CA VAL A 176 8.78 5.73 11.92
C VAL A 176 7.88 4.73 12.61
N ASN A 177 8.35 3.51 12.88
CA ASN A 177 7.54 2.44 13.46
C ASN A 177 7.66 2.28 14.98
N VAL A 178 8.67 2.87 15.62
CA VAL A 178 8.78 2.89 17.10
C VAL A 178 7.93 3.98 17.74
N GLN A 179 7.36 4.89 16.94
CA GLN A 179 6.46 5.94 17.41
C GLN A 179 5.24 5.35 18.14
N PRO A 180 4.53 6.14 18.98
CA PRO A 180 3.33 5.66 19.67
C PRO A 180 2.34 4.97 18.73
N ALA A 181 1.71 3.90 19.21
CA ALA A 181 0.72 3.16 18.45
C ALA A 181 -0.48 4.04 18.10
N SER A 182 -0.86 4.07 16.84
CA SER A 182 -2.00 4.84 16.34
C SER A 182 -2.51 4.22 15.03
N GLY A 183 -1.90 4.52 13.88
CA GLY A 183 -2.33 4.01 12.58
C GLY A 183 -2.33 2.48 12.48
N ASP A 184 -1.39 1.81 13.11
CA ASP A 184 -1.35 0.35 13.20
C ASP A 184 -2.51 -0.22 14.05
N VAL A 185 -2.96 0.50 15.07
CA VAL A 185 -4.19 0.18 15.83
C VAL A 185 -5.42 0.35 14.94
N GLY A 186 -5.47 1.46 14.18
CA GLY A 186 -6.53 1.68 13.18
C GLY A 186 -6.54 0.61 12.09
N PHE A 187 -5.37 0.22 11.57
CA PHE A 187 -5.27 -0.89 10.62
C PHE A 187 -5.77 -2.21 11.22
N GLN A 188 -5.46 -2.50 12.49
CA GLN A 188 -5.94 -3.68 13.19
C GLN A 188 -7.46 -3.70 13.34
N ALA A 189 -8.10 -2.52 13.50
CA ALA A 189 -9.56 -2.42 13.50
C ALA A 189 -10.16 -2.89 12.16
N LEU A 190 -9.44 -2.70 11.04
CA LEU A 190 -9.87 -3.06 9.69
C LEU A 190 -9.46 -4.48 9.27
N ALA A 191 -8.42 -5.03 9.88
CA ALA A 191 -7.86 -6.33 9.52
C ALA A 191 -8.39 -7.45 10.42
N SER A 192 -8.65 -8.61 9.82
CA SER A 192 -8.93 -9.88 10.48
C SER A 192 -7.67 -10.75 10.58
N TRP A 193 -7.82 -12.01 11.00
CA TRP A 193 -6.75 -13.00 11.04
C TRP A 193 -5.99 -13.08 9.72
N TYR A 194 -4.67 -13.23 9.80
CA TYR A 194 -3.74 -13.28 8.67
C TYR A 194 -3.71 -12.01 7.79
N GLY A 195 -4.26 -10.89 8.29
CA GLY A 195 -4.21 -9.62 7.58
C GLY A 195 -5.23 -9.45 6.45
N TRP A 196 -6.29 -10.25 6.40
CA TRP A 196 -7.42 -10.03 5.51
C TRP A 196 -8.28 -8.87 6.00
N ALA A 197 -8.87 -8.11 5.07
CA ALA A 197 -9.83 -7.08 5.45
C ALA A 197 -11.07 -7.73 6.11
N LYS A 198 -11.58 -7.08 7.18
CA LYS A 198 -12.86 -7.49 7.80
C LYS A 198 -14.03 -7.15 6.90
N ASP A 199 -13.92 -6.03 6.18
CA ASP A 199 -14.92 -5.55 5.23
C ASP A 199 -14.24 -5.29 3.87
N PRO A 200 -14.06 -6.33 3.04
CA PRO A 200 -13.37 -6.22 1.75
C PRO A 200 -14.19 -5.40 0.76
N ILE A 201 -13.49 -4.80 -0.23
CA ILE A 201 -14.13 -4.00 -1.28
C ILE A 201 -15.06 -4.84 -2.15
N VAL A 202 -14.64 -6.05 -2.53
CA VAL A 202 -15.48 -7.02 -3.23
C VAL A 202 -15.89 -8.09 -2.23
N GLN A 203 -17.19 -8.25 -2.07
CA GLN A 203 -17.80 -9.28 -1.23
C GLN A 203 -18.45 -10.36 -2.10
N VAL A 204 -18.90 -11.45 -1.49
CA VAL A 204 -19.50 -12.57 -2.24
C VAL A 204 -20.76 -12.14 -3.00
N ASP A 205 -21.59 -11.31 -2.38
CA ASP A 205 -22.91 -10.94 -2.91
C ASP A 205 -22.96 -9.56 -3.56
N HIS A 206 -21.98 -8.68 -3.25
CA HIS A 206 -21.94 -7.31 -3.77
C HIS A 206 -20.53 -6.74 -3.77
N SER A 207 -20.36 -5.64 -4.50
CA SER A 207 -19.10 -4.89 -4.50
C SER A 207 -19.32 -3.46 -4.02
N ARG A 208 -18.59 -3.05 -2.98
CA ARG A 208 -18.64 -1.68 -2.46
C ARG A 208 -18.24 -0.65 -3.52
N ILE A 209 -17.44 -1.05 -4.51
CA ILE A 209 -16.95 -0.19 -5.59
C ILE A 209 -18.07 0.30 -6.53
N GLU A 210 -19.23 -0.36 -6.52
CA GLU A 210 -20.42 0.03 -7.33
C GLU A 210 -20.92 1.45 -6.97
N SER A 211 -20.59 1.94 -5.78
CA SER A 211 -20.88 3.32 -5.39
C SER A 211 -19.99 4.36 -6.08
N ILE A 212 -18.92 3.94 -6.76
CA ILE A 212 -18.03 4.84 -7.50
C ILE A 212 -18.61 5.08 -8.89
N SER A 213 -18.82 6.35 -9.26
CA SER A 213 -19.30 6.74 -10.59
C SER A 213 -18.47 6.12 -11.71
N ASP A 214 -19.14 5.68 -12.78
CA ASP A 214 -18.50 5.15 -13.98
C ASP A 214 -17.65 6.20 -14.74
N GLU A 215 -17.85 7.49 -14.47
CA GLU A 215 -17.00 8.55 -15.02
C GLU A 215 -15.59 8.53 -14.45
N ILE A 216 -15.37 7.92 -13.26
CA ILE A 216 -14.06 7.83 -12.63
C ILE A 216 -13.33 6.61 -13.18
N TYR A 217 -12.25 6.85 -13.92
CA TYR A 217 -11.41 5.77 -14.43
C TYR A 217 -10.60 5.13 -13.30
N ILE A 218 -10.64 3.79 -13.21
CA ILE A 218 -9.92 3.02 -12.19
C ILE A 218 -8.80 2.21 -12.85
N ALA A 219 -7.57 2.41 -12.40
CA ALA A 219 -6.42 1.63 -12.87
C ALA A 219 -5.86 0.78 -11.74
N PHE A 220 -5.78 -0.52 -11.94
CA PHE A 220 -5.08 -1.47 -11.07
C PHE A 220 -3.69 -1.77 -11.62
N ILE A 221 -2.68 -1.73 -10.77
CA ILE A 221 -1.31 -2.10 -11.14
C ILE A 221 -0.80 -3.13 -10.13
N TYR A 222 -0.34 -4.27 -10.62
CA TYR A 222 0.19 -5.36 -9.81
C TYR A 222 1.62 -5.72 -10.23
N GLY A 223 2.41 -6.20 -9.29
CA GLY A 223 3.64 -6.92 -9.62
C GLY A 223 3.34 -8.37 -9.98
N SER A 224 4.02 -8.93 -10.99
CA SER A 224 3.77 -10.34 -11.40
C SER A 224 4.16 -11.39 -10.35
N ARG A 225 4.91 -10.99 -9.31
CA ARG A 225 5.34 -11.86 -8.20
C ARG A 225 4.76 -11.42 -6.85
N THR A 226 3.73 -10.59 -6.87
CA THR A 226 3.03 -10.22 -5.64
C THR A 226 2.28 -11.41 -5.07
N SER A 227 2.07 -11.39 -3.75
CA SER A 227 1.20 -12.34 -3.06
C SER A 227 -0.27 -11.89 -3.02
N ILE A 228 -0.55 -10.67 -3.48
CA ILE A 228 -1.92 -10.15 -3.53
C ILE A 228 -2.59 -10.65 -4.81
N ASP A 229 -3.69 -11.37 -4.65
CA ASP A 229 -4.49 -11.87 -5.75
C ASP A 229 -5.26 -10.73 -6.43
N ASN A 230 -5.33 -10.77 -7.76
CA ASN A 230 -6.00 -9.76 -8.58
C ASN A 230 -7.43 -10.16 -9.00
N THR A 231 -7.98 -11.21 -8.45
CA THR A 231 -9.33 -11.72 -8.79
C THR A 231 -10.40 -10.65 -8.61
N ALA A 232 -10.37 -9.90 -7.50
CA ALA A 232 -11.30 -8.79 -7.29
C ALA A 232 -11.17 -7.69 -8.36
N ALA A 233 -9.96 -7.36 -8.79
CA ALA A 233 -9.75 -6.39 -9.86
C ALA A 233 -10.30 -6.90 -11.21
N GLN A 234 -10.18 -8.21 -11.49
CA GLN A 234 -10.76 -8.82 -12.69
C GLN A 234 -12.29 -8.76 -12.66
N GLN A 235 -12.92 -9.02 -11.51
CA GLN A 235 -14.37 -8.88 -11.34
C GLN A 235 -14.80 -7.43 -11.57
N ILE A 236 -14.11 -6.46 -11.00
CA ILE A 236 -14.39 -5.04 -11.19
C ILE A 236 -14.22 -4.62 -12.66
N LEU A 237 -13.16 -5.10 -13.33
CA LEU A 237 -12.96 -4.87 -14.75
C LEU A 237 -14.12 -5.43 -15.59
N HIS A 238 -14.61 -6.63 -15.25
CA HIS A 238 -15.73 -7.24 -15.93
C HIS A 238 -17.03 -6.44 -15.71
N GLN A 239 -17.27 -5.94 -14.50
CA GLN A 239 -18.47 -5.17 -14.15
C GLN A 239 -18.47 -3.77 -14.80
N ARG A 240 -17.35 -3.04 -14.73
CA ARG A 240 -17.26 -1.64 -15.19
C ARG A 240 -16.84 -1.49 -16.66
N GLY A 241 -16.29 -2.55 -17.26
CA GLY A 241 -15.77 -2.55 -18.62
C GLY A 241 -14.41 -1.89 -18.81
N SER A 242 -13.74 -2.21 -19.91
CA SER A 242 -12.39 -1.75 -20.24
C SER A 242 -12.28 -0.26 -20.55
N ASN A 243 -13.37 0.42 -20.82
CA ASN A 243 -13.38 1.87 -21.03
C ASN A 243 -13.14 2.65 -19.74
N ASN A 244 -13.60 2.10 -18.60
CA ASN A 244 -13.60 2.76 -17.30
C ASN A 244 -12.65 2.12 -16.29
N THR A 245 -12.05 0.95 -16.65
CA THR A 245 -11.15 0.21 -15.76
C THR A 245 -10.04 -0.47 -16.56
N CYS A 246 -8.84 -0.53 -16.01
CA CYS A 246 -7.76 -1.37 -16.55
C CYS A 246 -6.98 -2.09 -15.47
N ILE A 247 -6.32 -3.19 -15.87
CA ILE A 247 -5.36 -3.91 -15.04
C ILE A 247 -4.03 -3.93 -15.79
N LYS A 248 -2.95 -3.52 -15.11
CA LYS A 248 -1.58 -3.54 -15.62
C LYS A 248 -0.72 -4.42 -14.72
N ILE A 249 0.18 -5.20 -15.33
CA ILE A 249 1.10 -6.08 -14.62
C ILE A 249 2.53 -5.63 -14.90
N ILE A 250 3.30 -5.39 -13.83
CA ILE A 250 4.74 -5.10 -13.93
C ILE A 250 5.49 -6.41 -13.76
N HIS A 251 6.16 -6.84 -14.83
CA HIS A 251 6.83 -8.12 -14.87
C HIS A 251 8.08 -8.16 -13.97
N ASN A 252 8.34 -9.35 -13.40
CA ASN A 252 9.50 -9.61 -12.53
C ASN A 252 9.60 -8.66 -11.33
N ALA A 253 8.46 -8.22 -10.79
CA ALA A 253 8.39 -7.38 -9.60
C ALA A 253 7.34 -7.92 -8.62
N ALA A 254 7.54 -7.66 -7.34
CA ALA A 254 6.64 -8.02 -6.25
C ALA A 254 5.87 -6.77 -5.77
N HIS A 255 5.46 -6.74 -4.50
CA HIS A 255 4.63 -5.71 -3.89
C HIS A 255 5.17 -4.27 -4.06
N PHE A 256 6.49 -4.08 -4.06
CA PHE A 256 7.13 -2.77 -4.22
C PHE A 256 7.66 -2.55 -5.64
N PHE A 257 6.91 -2.93 -6.66
CA PHE A 257 7.31 -2.87 -8.06
C PHE A 257 7.75 -1.47 -8.52
N PHE A 258 7.24 -0.40 -7.95
CA PHE A 258 7.67 0.97 -8.25
C PHE A 258 9.12 1.26 -7.81
N MET A 259 9.64 0.51 -6.83
CA MET A 259 11.04 0.54 -6.41
C MET A 259 11.89 -0.50 -7.15
N GLU A 260 11.33 -1.70 -7.40
CA GLU A 260 12.04 -2.80 -8.06
C GLU A 260 12.21 -2.56 -9.56
N LYS A 261 11.24 -1.93 -10.21
CA LYS A 261 11.16 -1.69 -11.65
C LYS A 261 10.70 -0.27 -11.98
N PRO A 262 11.45 0.77 -11.55
CA PRO A 262 11.00 2.16 -11.65
C PRO A 262 10.75 2.61 -13.09
N ILE A 263 11.54 2.14 -14.07
CA ILE A 263 11.36 2.51 -15.47
C ILE A 263 10.02 1.99 -16.00
N GLN A 264 9.74 0.68 -15.82
CA GLN A 264 8.48 0.07 -16.26
C GLN A 264 7.28 0.71 -15.54
N PHE A 265 7.41 1.00 -14.24
CA PHE A 265 6.39 1.70 -13.49
C PHE A 265 6.11 3.09 -14.05
N HIS A 266 7.16 3.86 -14.39
CA HIS A 266 7.01 5.17 -15.01
C HIS A 266 6.32 5.12 -16.37
N GLU A 267 6.62 4.12 -17.19
CA GLU A 267 5.97 3.92 -18.49
C GLU A 267 4.47 3.67 -18.31
N VAL A 268 4.10 2.73 -17.42
CA VAL A 268 2.69 2.41 -17.10
C VAL A 268 1.97 3.64 -16.52
N MET A 269 2.58 4.35 -15.59
CA MET A 269 1.99 5.56 -15.02
C MET A 269 1.81 6.67 -16.07
N SER A 270 2.77 6.84 -16.96
CA SER A 270 2.68 7.84 -18.05
C SER A 270 1.54 7.50 -19.01
N GLU A 271 1.34 6.22 -19.31
CA GLU A 271 0.20 5.74 -20.10
C GLU A 271 -1.13 6.05 -19.41
N ILE A 272 -1.27 5.71 -18.12
CA ILE A 272 -2.50 5.92 -17.34
C ILE A 272 -2.81 7.41 -17.18
N LEU A 273 -1.79 8.24 -16.93
CA LEU A 273 -1.95 9.69 -16.73
C LEU A 273 -2.13 10.46 -18.04
N SER A 274 -1.88 9.84 -19.21
CA SER A 274 -2.18 10.47 -20.49
C SER A 274 -3.71 10.60 -20.64
N ASP A 275 -4.18 11.77 -21.09
CA ASP A 275 -5.61 12.01 -21.39
C ASP A 275 -5.98 11.52 -22.82
N LEU A 276 -5.13 10.74 -23.47
CA LEU A 276 -5.41 10.17 -24.78
C LEU A 276 -6.51 9.11 -24.70
N PRO A 277 -7.51 9.13 -25.58
CA PRO A 277 -8.50 8.07 -25.69
C PRO A 277 -7.85 6.70 -25.86
N HIS A 278 -8.48 5.65 -25.33
CA HIS A 278 -7.93 4.29 -25.33
C HIS A 278 -7.51 3.80 -26.72
N TYR A 279 -8.22 4.19 -27.75
CA TYR A 279 -7.90 3.88 -29.16
C TYR A 279 -6.52 4.38 -29.60
N PHE A 280 -6.16 5.61 -29.24
CA PHE A 280 -4.83 6.17 -29.56
C PHE A 280 -3.71 5.58 -28.71
N ARG A 281 -4.02 5.00 -27.55
CA ARG A 281 -3.02 4.32 -26.69
C ARG A 281 -2.52 3.04 -27.33
N THR A 282 -3.42 2.27 -27.97
CA THR A 282 -3.09 1.03 -28.67
C THR A 282 -2.23 1.30 -29.90
N LEU A 283 -2.49 2.36 -30.66
CA LEU A 283 -1.69 2.74 -31.84
C LEU A 283 -0.27 3.20 -31.45
N ALA A 284 -0.14 3.96 -30.36
CA ALA A 284 1.17 4.41 -29.88
C ALA A 284 2.05 3.27 -29.34
N SER A 285 1.47 2.15 -28.90
CA SER A 285 2.21 0.95 -28.49
C SER A 285 2.65 0.09 -29.69
N VAL A 286 1.91 0.10 -30.78
CA VAL A 286 2.23 -0.63 -32.03
C VAL A 286 3.40 0.06 -32.77
N ASP A 287 3.44 1.39 -32.79
CA ASP A 287 4.50 2.16 -33.48
C ASP A 287 5.89 1.97 -32.82
N ARG A 288 5.96 1.71 -31.52
CA ARG A 288 7.23 1.43 -30.82
C ARG A 288 7.82 0.06 -31.12
N THR A 289 7.02 -0.89 -31.64
CA THR A 289 7.46 -2.24 -32.00
C THR A 289 8.00 -2.30 -33.44
N ILE A 290 7.73 -1.29 -34.27
CA ILE A 290 8.13 -1.27 -35.70
C ILE A 290 9.51 -0.61 -35.91
N THR A 291 10.03 0.14 -34.94
CA THR A 291 11.29 0.90 -35.10
C THR A 291 12.58 0.13 -34.76
N THR A 292 12.52 -1.21 -34.62
CA THR A 292 13.73 -2.01 -34.29
C THR A 292 14.03 -3.08 -35.33
N THR A 293 13.70 -2.87 -36.60
CA THR A 293 14.25 -3.68 -37.69
C THR A 293 15.20 -2.82 -38.53
N VAL A 294 16.43 -2.64 -38.05
CA VAL A 294 17.54 -2.20 -38.84
C VAL A 294 17.98 -3.38 -39.70
N LEU A 295 17.87 -3.26 -40.99
CA LEU A 295 18.39 -4.21 -41.97
C LEU A 295 19.92 -4.23 -41.90
N PRO A 296 20.57 -5.39 -42.02
CA PRO A 296 22.01 -5.46 -42.13
C PRO A 296 22.44 -5.09 -43.56
N GLU A 297 23.48 -4.28 -43.69
CA GLU A 297 24.36 -4.27 -44.86
C GLU A 297 25.35 -5.42 -44.80
#